data_c733adf6a8263d078890a4f6f0f6ccfa
#
_entry.id   c733adf6a8263d078890a4f6f0f6ccfa
#
_cell.length_a   1.000
_cell.length_b   1.000
_cell.length_c   1.000
_cell.angle_alpha   90.00
_cell.angle_beta   90.00
_cell.angle_gamma   90.00
#
_symmetry.space_group_name_H-M   'P 1'
#
loop_
_entity.id
_entity.type
_entity.pdbx_description
1 polymer ?
#
loop_
_entity_poly.entity_id
_entity_poly.type
_entity_poly.pdbx_seq_one_letter_code
_entity_poly.pdbx_strand_id
1 'polypeptide(L)'
;KISENVRSIQLDWLSAETMEKVCRYILSAISNRRYPQMEFLIDEINGKFQSFIDNNYIGLLTKSHLTRPYSVNKVLPHINSAHKEHVDKVALFVIDGMSYWQYLMLKDMLAEKDIEPVDNVCYAWMPSITKLSRQALFRGDMPKDSYVQNPQNESKLWFEYWKKRQVPASTVWYEHNGSIVNPELYNRYGYVTTSLDNHMHGCRDLKDLYDLTSNRLVEIVPDIMKLYDAGYTIYITADHGNVYSHAWRTLNAQEKAMLYTNESRGGRHLIFTKEEHLKYFFHENPGLTDDMYIRGNYAVWRTAKCFKGENEVTHGGCHFLEMIVPFAKIEKK
;
A
#
# COMPACT_ATOMS: atom_id res chain seq x y z
N LYS A 1 -16.84 25.04 3.93
CA LYS A 1 -16.00 25.41 2.77
C LYS A 1 -15.07 24.28 2.30
N ILE A 2 -14.25 23.67 3.17
CA ILE A 2 -13.31 22.58 2.79
C ILE A 2 -14.07 21.33 2.33
N SER A 3 -15.11 20.90 3.04
CA SER A 3 -15.92 19.73 2.66
C SER A 3 -16.68 19.91 1.35
N GLU A 4 -17.16 21.12 1.07
CA GLU A 4 -17.81 21.45 -0.20
C GLU A 4 -16.81 21.38 -1.37
N ASN A 5 -15.59 21.88 -1.16
CA ASN A 5 -14.52 21.78 -2.15
C ASN A 5 -14.16 20.33 -2.48
N VAL A 6 -14.10 19.45 -1.47
CA VAL A 6 -13.80 18.02 -1.71
C VAL A 6 -14.96 17.31 -2.41
N ARG A 7 -16.21 17.63 -2.09
CA ARG A 7 -17.39 17.09 -2.80
C ARG A 7 -17.47 17.55 -4.26
N SER A 8 -16.91 18.70 -4.59
CA SER A 8 -16.85 19.21 -5.98
C SER A 8 -15.72 18.61 -6.82
N ILE A 9 -14.81 17.84 -6.23
CA ILE A 9 -13.73 17.18 -6.97
C ILE A 9 -14.32 16.12 -7.89
N GLN A 10 -13.96 16.17 -9.17
CA GLN A 10 -14.19 15.05 -10.08
C GLN A 10 -13.24 13.92 -9.68
N LEU A 11 -13.80 12.82 -9.19
CA LEU A 11 -13.02 11.68 -8.69
C LEU A 11 -12.54 10.81 -9.85
N ASP A 12 -11.26 10.94 -10.16
CA ASP A 12 -10.54 10.03 -11.04
C ASP A 12 -9.62 9.15 -10.20
N TRP A 13 -10.03 7.91 -9.98
CA TRP A 13 -9.33 6.94 -9.13
C TRP A 13 -7.98 6.45 -9.67
N LEU A 14 -7.62 6.88 -10.87
CA LEU A 14 -6.31 6.63 -11.49
C LEU A 14 -5.42 7.87 -11.49
N SER A 15 -5.87 8.99 -10.92
CA SER A 15 -5.17 10.26 -10.90
C SER A 15 -4.51 10.55 -9.55
N ALA A 16 -3.21 10.84 -9.58
CA ALA A 16 -2.48 11.34 -8.43
C ALA A 16 -3.02 12.71 -7.95
N GLU A 17 -3.48 13.56 -8.87
CA GLU A 17 -4.06 14.85 -8.52
C GLU A 17 -5.34 14.70 -7.70
N THR A 18 -6.21 13.76 -8.06
CA THR A 18 -7.42 13.45 -7.27
C THR A 18 -7.04 12.99 -5.87
N MET A 19 -6.09 12.06 -5.76
CA MET A 19 -5.65 11.55 -4.47
C MET A 19 -4.98 12.65 -3.62
N GLU A 20 -4.21 13.52 -4.23
CA GLU A 20 -3.62 14.65 -3.51
C GLU A 20 -4.70 15.57 -2.92
N LYS A 21 -5.71 15.95 -3.70
CA LYS A 21 -6.81 16.81 -3.23
C LYS A 21 -7.58 16.18 -2.07
N VAL A 22 -7.94 14.91 -2.19
CA VAL A 22 -8.65 14.16 -1.12
C VAL A 22 -7.77 14.02 0.12
N CYS A 23 -6.52 13.63 -0.04
CA CYS A 23 -5.62 13.38 1.09
C CYS A 23 -5.12 14.67 1.77
N ARG A 24 -5.03 15.79 1.06
CA ARG A 24 -4.80 17.11 1.69
C ARG A 24 -5.96 17.51 2.62
N TYR A 25 -7.19 17.17 2.24
CA TYR A 25 -8.34 17.34 3.13
C TYR A 25 -8.20 16.48 4.40
N ILE A 26 -7.80 15.22 4.28
CA ILE A 26 -7.56 14.34 5.43
C ILE A 26 -6.52 14.96 6.38
N LEU A 27 -5.38 15.39 5.86
CA LEU A 27 -4.32 16.03 6.64
C LEU A 27 -4.82 17.29 7.36
N SER A 28 -5.57 18.13 6.67
CA SER A 28 -6.18 19.33 7.26
C SER A 28 -7.18 19.00 8.37
N ALA A 29 -8.00 17.97 8.18
CA ALA A 29 -8.98 17.53 9.17
C ALA A 29 -8.32 16.94 10.43
N ILE A 30 -7.25 16.17 10.26
CA ILE A 30 -6.46 15.63 11.38
C ILE A 30 -5.84 16.78 12.18
N SER A 31 -5.19 17.73 11.50
CA SER A 31 -4.54 18.89 12.13
C SER A 31 -5.52 19.77 12.89
N ASN A 32 -6.76 19.93 12.37
CA ASN A 32 -7.81 20.73 12.98
C ASN A 32 -8.75 19.95 13.92
N ARG A 33 -8.46 18.68 14.20
CA ARG A 33 -9.27 17.77 15.03
C ARG A 33 -10.74 17.67 14.60
N ARG A 34 -11.00 17.66 13.31
CA ARG A 34 -12.35 17.57 12.72
C ARG A 34 -12.68 16.14 12.26
N TYR A 35 -12.41 15.16 13.10
CA TYR A 35 -12.57 13.74 12.77
C TYR A 35 -13.99 13.31 12.38
N PRO A 36 -15.06 13.70 13.09
CA PRO A 36 -16.42 13.24 12.75
C PRO A 36 -16.84 13.69 11.35
N GLN A 37 -16.55 14.94 10.98
CA GLN A 37 -16.88 15.46 9.66
C GLN A 37 -16.01 14.81 8.57
N MET A 38 -14.76 14.53 8.90
CA MET A 38 -13.83 13.82 8.01
C MET A 38 -14.31 12.40 7.76
N GLU A 39 -14.61 11.62 8.79
CA GLU A 39 -15.06 10.23 8.66
C GLU A 39 -16.29 10.12 7.75
N PHE A 40 -17.29 10.96 7.99
CA PHE A 40 -18.50 10.99 7.15
C PHE A 40 -18.17 11.23 5.66
N LEU A 41 -17.29 12.20 5.37
CA LEU A 41 -16.92 12.50 3.99
C LEU A 41 -16.04 11.40 3.38
N ILE A 42 -15.15 10.80 4.16
CA ILE A 42 -14.34 9.66 3.73
C ILE A 42 -15.21 8.45 3.38
N ASP A 43 -16.24 8.17 4.18
CA ASP A 43 -17.20 7.10 3.89
C ASP A 43 -17.99 7.36 2.60
N GLU A 44 -18.43 8.62 2.37
CA GLU A 44 -19.07 9.02 1.12
C GLU A 44 -18.16 8.84 -0.10
N ILE A 45 -16.92 9.27 0.01
CA ILE A 45 -15.89 9.11 -1.04
C ILE A 45 -15.59 7.64 -1.28
N ASN A 46 -15.42 6.87 -0.21
CA ASN A 46 -15.16 5.43 -0.32
C ASN A 46 -16.32 4.66 -0.96
N GLY A 47 -17.56 5.07 -0.72
CA GLY A 47 -18.72 4.49 -1.41
C GLY A 47 -18.61 4.61 -2.93
N LYS A 48 -18.17 5.76 -3.44
CA LYS A 48 -17.89 5.96 -4.87
C LYS A 48 -16.73 5.11 -5.36
N PHE A 49 -15.68 4.99 -4.54
CA PHE A 49 -14.53 4.12 -4.85
C PHE A 49 -14.93 2.65 -4.95
N GLN A 50 -15.84 2.16 -4.11
CA GLN A 50 -16.29 0.77 -4.16
C GLN A 50 -16.97 0.43 -5.49
N SER A 51 -17.75 1.34 -6.05
CA SER A 51 -18.33 1.18 -7.40
C SER A 51 -17.24 1.10 -8.48
N PHE A 52 -16.16 1.86 -8.34
CA PHE A 52 -15.01 1.77 -9.24
C PHE A 52 -14.29 0.42 -9.12
N ILE A 53 -14.04 -0.06 -7.91
CA ILE A 53 -13.36 -1.34 -7.64
C ILE A 53 -14.13 -2.50 -8.26
N ASP A 54 -15.43 -2.55 -8.08
CA ASP A 54 -16.28 -3.64 -8.61
C ASP A 54 -16.14 -3.79 -10.12
N ASN A 55 -15.99 -2.68 -10.84
CA ASN A 55 -15.97 -2.68 -12.31
C ASN A 55 -14.55 -2.69 -12.91
N ASN A 56 -13.51 -2.31 -12.17
CA ASN A 56 -12.23 -2.01 -12.77
C ASN A 56 -11.04 -2.77 -12.18
N TYR A 57 -11.11 -3.25 -10.93
CA TYR A 57 -9.93 -3.77 -10.23
C TYR A 57 -9.22 -4.89 -10.99
N ILE A 58 -9.97 -5.85 -11.51
CA ILE A 58 -9.39 -6.99 -12.25
C ILE A 58 -8.66 -6.54 -13.51
N GLY A 59 -9.23 -5.56 -14.23
CA GLY A 59 -8.60 -4.97 -15.40
C GLY A 59 -7.29 -4.26 -15.08
N LEU A 60 -7.16 -3.66 -13.88
CA LEU A 60 -5.92 -3.00 -13.45
C LEU A 60 -4.76 -3.97 -13.32
N LEU A 61 -5.01 -5.21 -12.88
CA LEU A 61 -3.97 -6.24 -12.68
C LEU A 61 -3.30 -6.68 -13.97
N THR A 62 -3.99 -6.55 -15.11
CA THR A 62 -3.51 -6.95 -16.44
C THR A 62 -3.18 -5.78 -17.35
N LYS A 63 -3.39 -4.55 -16.91
CA LYS A 63 -3.14 -3.34 -17.69
C LYS A 63 -1.66 -3.18 -18.04
N SER A 64 -1.37 -2.61 -19.21
CA SER A 64 0.00 -2.35 -19.65
C SER A 64 0.77 -1.48 -18.65
N HIS A 65 2.04 -1.83 -18.42
CA HIS A 65 2.96 -1.13 -17.52
C HIS A 65 3.85 -0.09 -18.23
N LEU A 66 3.71 0.08 -19.53
CA LEU A 66 4.67 0.88 -20.33
C LEU A 66 4.68 2.36 -19.93
N THR A 67 3.52 2.95 -19.68
CA THR A 67 3.41 4.36 -19.27
C THR A 67 3.55 4.54 -17.77
N ARG A 68 2.96 3.62 -17.00
CA ARG A 68 2.99 3.58 -15.53
C ARG A 68 2.51 2.22 -15.02
N PRO A 69 2.87 1.81 -13.80
CA PRO A 69 2.24 0.64 -13.19
C PRO A 69 0.88 1.02 -12.63
N TYR A 70 -0.16 0.24 -12.92
CA TYR A 70 -1.49 0.42 -12.34
C TYR A 70 -1.71 -0.46 -11.10
N SER A 71 -0.89 -1.47 -10.91
CA SER A 71 -0.95 -2.38 -9.77
C SER A 71 0.44 -2.85 -9.37
N VAL A 72 0.60 -3.29 -8.14
CA VAL A 72 1.91 -3.62 -7.54
C VAL A 72 2.69 -4.69 -8.31
N ASN A 73 2.02 -5.64 -8.95
CA ASN A 73 2.66 -6.66 -9.79
C ASN A 73 3.28 -6.10 -11.09
N LYS A 74 3.01 -4.85 -11.42
CA LYS A 74 3.50 -4.17 -12.62
C LYS A 74 4.61 -3.15 -12.35
N VAL A 75 4.98 -2.94 -11.09
CA VAL A 75 6.02 -1.97 -10.69
C VAL A 75 7.38 -2.35 -11.26
N LEU A 76 7.88 -3.54 -11.02
CA LEU A 76 9.18 -3.97 -11.58
C LEU A 76 9.17 -4.06 -13.11
N PRO A 77 8.14 -4.60 -13.77
CA PRO A 77 8.05 -4.53 -15.24
C PRO A 77 8.14 -3.10 -15.78
N HIS A 78 7.48 -2.13 -15.12
CA HIS A 78 7.57 -0.72 -15.52
C HIS A 78 8.99 -0.17 -15.35
N ILE A 79 9.60 -0.37 -14.19
CA ILE A 79 10.97 0.08 -13.90
C ILE A 79 11.95 -0.52 -14.93
N ASN A 80 11.84 -1.82 -15.20
CA ASN A 80 12.70 -2.49 -16.19
C ASN A 80 12.50 -1.92 -17.61
N SER A 81 11.28 -1.55 -17.99
CA SER A 81 11.00 -0.96 -19.29
C SER A 81 11.55 0.47 -19.42
N ALA A 82 11.56 1.22 -18.33
CA ALA A 82 12.07 2.58 -18.27
C ALA A 82 13.61 2.66 -18.20
N HIS A 83 14.26 1.61 -17.67
CA HIS A 83 15.71 1.56 -17.43
C HIS A 83 16.31 0.28 -18.02
N LYS A 84 16.50 0.30 -19.34
CA LYS A 84 17.01 -0.86 -20.11
C LYS A 84 18.51 -1.06 -19.96
N GLU A 85 19.24 0.02 -19.70
CA GLU A 85 20.69 -0.05 -19.55
C GLU A 85 21.06 -0.58 -18.17
N HIS A 86 21.94 -1.58 -18.12
CA HIS A 86 22.37 -2.20 -16.86
C HIS A 86 23.16 -1.26 -15.95
N VAL A 87 23.71 -0.19 -16.52
CA VAL A 87 24.49 0.83 -15.81
C VAL A 87 23.63 1.88 -15.11
N ASP A 88 22.33 1.97 -15.48
CA ASP A 88 21.40 2.90 -14.84
C ASP A 88 21.27 2.58 -13.35
N LYS A 89 21.42 3.58 -12.51
CA LYS A 89 21.21 3.45 -11.06
C LYS A 89 19.74 3.65 -10.73
N VAL A 90 19.08 2.58 -10.32
CA VAL A 90 17.64 2.57 -10.01
C VAL A 90 17.40 1.96 -8.64
N ALA A 91 16.63 2.63 -7.82
CA ALA A 91 16.19 2.15 -6.52
C ALA A 91 14.67 1.99 -6.48
N LEU A 92 14.20 0.88 -5.91
CA LEU A 92 12.83 0.70 -5.46
C LEU A 92 12.80 0.84 -3.94
N PHE A 93 12.16 1.89 -3.46
CA PHE A 93 12.05 2.23 -2.05
C PHE A 93 10.61 1.99 -1.56
N VAL A 94 10.42 0.95 -0.76
CA VAL A 94 9.11 0.52 -0.27
C VAL A 94 8.94 0.88 1.20
N ILE A 95 7.90 1.64 1.52
CA ILE A 95 7.50 1.97 2.89
C ILE A 95 6.24 1.18 3.21
N ASP A 96 6.38 0.13 4.01
CA ASP A 96 5.30 -0.80 4.39
C ASP A 96 4.15 -0.05 5.06
N GLY A 97 2.95 -0.24 4.55
CA GLY A 97 1.72 0.28 5.13
C GLY A 97 1.44 1.77 4.90
N MET A 98 2.24 2.46 4.10
CA MET A 98 2.10 3.90 3.88
C MET A 98 0.92 4.21 2.97
N SER A 99 -0.16 4.80 3.51
CA SER A 99 -1.26 5.34 2.72
C SER A 99 -0.88 6.64 2.00
N TYR A 100 -1.70 7.03 1.02
CA TYR A 100 -1.39 8.18 0.17
C TYR A 100 -1.28 9.49 0.94
N TRP A 101 -2.11 9.72 1.97
CA TRP A 101 -2.00 10.93 2.79
C TRP A 101 -0.69 10.99 3.60
N GLN A 102 -0.17 9.84 4.03
CA GLN A 102 1.14 9.75 4.70
C GLN A 102 2.28 10.02 3.70
N TYR A 103 2.14 9.55 2.46
CA TYR A 103 3.06 9.91 1.39
C TYR A 103 3.10 11.42 1.15
N LEU A 104 2.00 12.14 1.23
CA LEU A 104 2.02 13.60 1.09
C LEU A 104 2.84 14.30 2.18
N MET A 105 2.87 13.75 3.39
CA MET A 105 3.78 14.24 4.43
C MET A 105 5.25 14.03 4.04
N LEU A 106 5.59 12.89 3.46
CA LEU A 106 6.92 12.63 2.90
C LEU A 106 7.25 13.60 1.74
N LYS A 107 6.30 13.80 0.83
CA LYS A 107 6.45 14.74 -0.28
C LYS A 107 6.77 16.15 0.21
N ASP A 108 6.09 16.62 1.25
CA ASP A 108 6.34 17.92 1.86
C ASP A 108 7.76 18.01 2.46
N MET A 109 8.23 16.95 3.15
CA MET A 109 9.60 16.88 3.66
C MET A 109 10.66 16.87 2.55
N LEU A 110 10.37 16.24 1.42
CA LEU A 110 11.25 16.24 0.25
C LEU A 110 11.28 17.61 -0.44
N ALA A 111 10.14 18.31 -0.47
CA ALA A 111 10.06 19.67 -1.01
C ALA A 111 10.93 20.67 -0.23
N GLU A 112 11.09 20.50 1.09
CA GLU A 112 12.02 21.28 1.91
C GLU A 112 13.50 21.09 1.51
N LYS A 113 13.79 20.06 0.70
CA LYS A 113 15.11 19.74 0.14
C LYS A 113 15.20 19.99 -1.36
N ASP A 114 14.27 20.78 -1.90
CA ASP A 114 14.15 21.09 -3.34
C ASP A 114 13.97 19.84 -4.22
N ILE A 115 13.36 18.79 -3.67
CA ILE A 115 13.02 17.57 -4.40
C ILE A 115 11.52 17.51 -4.66
N GLU A 116 11.14 17.47 -5.93
CA GLU A 116 9.78 17.34 -6.39
C GLU A 116 9.57 15.99 -7.11
N PRO A 117 8.92 15.02 -6.47
CA PRO A 117 8.60 13.76 -7.11
C PRO A 117 7.59 13.91 -8.24
N VAL A 118 7.70 13.08 -9.26
CA VAL A 118 6.64 12.88 -10.26
C VAL A 118 5.69 11.80 -9.74
N ASP A 119 4.46 12.20 -9.43
CA ASP A 119 3.50 11.36 -8.73
C ASP A 119 2.62 10.55 -9.67
N ASN A 120 2.38 9.31 -9.30
CA ASN A 120 1.32 8.45 -9.81
C ASN A 120 0.67 7.70 -8.65
N VAL A 121 -0.47 7.07 -8.91
CA VAL A 121 -1.10 6.10 -8.02
C VAL A 121 -0.90 4.70 -8.55
N CYS A 122 -0.79 3.75 -7.63
CA CYS A 122 -0.71 2.33 -7.90
C CYS A 122 -1.68 1.59 -6.98
N TYR A 123 -2.13 0.40 -7.37
CA TYR A 123 -3.11 -0.37 -6.62
C TYR A 123 -2.45 -1.55 -5.92
N ALA A 124 -2.72 -1.70 -4.63
CA ALA A 124 -2.34 -2.85 -3.84
C ALA A 124 -3.02 -4.13 -4.36
N TRP A 125 -2.46 -5.28 -4.03
CA TRP A 125 -3.14 -6.57 -4.24
C TRP A 125 -4.28 -6.73 -3.24
N MET A 126 -5.38 -7.35 -3.64
CA MET A 126 -6.54 -7.59 -2.77
C MET A 126 -6.59 -9.07 -2.33
N PRO A 127 -6.69 -9.38 -1.05
CA PRO A 127 -6.68 -8.50 0.13
C PRO A 127 -5.41 -7.64 0.27
N SER A 128 -5.53 -6.43 0.84
CA SER A 128 -4.41 -5.49 1.01
C SER A 128 -3.50 -5.87 2.18
N ILE A 129 -2.88 -7.03 2.06
CA ILE A 129 -1.95 -7.60 3.06
C ILE A 129 -0.53 -7.68 2.54
N THR A 130 0.42 -7.55 3.45
CA THR A 130 1.86 -7.54 3.15
C THR A 130 2.28 -8.76 2.31
N LYS A 131 1.87 -9.97 2.70
CA LYS A 131 2.23 -11.21 2.02
C LYS A 131 1.95 -11.18 0.52
N LEU A 132 0.81 -10.64 0.10
CA LEU A 132 0.39 -10.63 -1.31
C LEU A 132 1.01 -9.45 -2.08
N SER A 133 0.88 -8.25 -1.56
CA SER A 133 1.35 -7.04 -2.26
C SER A 133 2.88 -6.98 -2.34
N ARG A 134 3.59 -7.31 -1.26
CA ARG A 134 5.06 -7.33 -1.25
C ARG A 134 5.63 -8.40 -2.17
N GLN A 135 5.04 -9.57 -2.15
CA GLN A 135 5.39 -10.61 -3.10
C GLN A 135 5.18 -10.14 -4.54
N ALA A 136 4.03 -9.53 -4.84
CA ALA A 136 3.73 -9.02 -6.18
C ALA A 136 4.73 -7.94 -6.62
N LEU A 137 5.09 -7.01 -5.72
CA LEU A 137 6.11 -5.99 -5.96
C LEU A 137 7.45 -6.61 -6.37
N PHE A 138 8.01 -7.49 -5.53
CA PHE A 138 9.36 -8.03 -5.72
C PHE A 138 9.46 -9.19 -6.71
N ARG A 139 8.34 -9.86 -6.98
CA ARG A 139 8.24 -10.84 -8.08
C ARG A 139 8.09 -10.17 -9.44
N GLY A 140 7.46 -8.99 -9.50
CA GLY A 140 7.06 -8.34 -10.75
C GLY A 140 6.02 -9.14 -11.52
N ASP A 141 5.20 -9.91 -10.82
CA ASP A 141 4.18 -10.80 -11.34
C ASP A 141 3.12 -11.09 -10.26
N MET A 142 2.10 -11.87 -10.61
CA MET A 142 1.03 -12.29 -9.70
C MET A 142 1.60 -13.04 -8.47
N PRO A 143 1.05 -12.80 -7.26
CA PRO A 143 1.46 -13.52 -6.07
C PRO A 143 1.05 -15.01 -6.15
N LYS A 144 1.80 -15.87 -5.42
CA LYS A 144 1.54 -17.30 -5.30
C LYS A 144 1.18 -17.64 -3.86
N ASP A 145 0.20 -18.51 -3.68
CA ASP A 145 -0.31 -18.90 -2.35
C ASP A 145 0.76 -19.60 -1.48
N SER A 146 1.65 -20.39 -2.13
CA SER A 146 2.72 -21.12 -1.45
C SER A 146 3.87 -20.24 -0.94
N TYR A 147 3.86 -18.95 -1.24
CA TYR A 147 4.94 -18.05 -0.83
C TYR A 147 4.87 -17.74 0.67
N VAL A 148 6.02 -17.78 1.33
CA VAL A 148 6.18 -17.37 2.71
C VAL A 148 6.87 -16.01 2.75
N GLN A 149 6.18 -15.00 3.27
CA GLN A 149 6.71 -13.64 3.39
C GLN A 149 7.73 -13.55 4.52
N ASN A 150 8.96 -13.29 4.16
CA ASN A 150 10.04 -12.90 5.06
C ASN A 150 11.13 -12.16 4.27
N PRO A 151 12.07 -11.44 4.93
CA PRO A 151 13.12 -10.68 4.25
C PRO A 151 14.00 -11.52 3.32
N GLN A 152 14.33 -12.76 3.71
CA GLN A 152 15.18 -13.64 2.93
C GLN A 152 14.50 -14.06 1.62
N ASN A 153 13.24 -14.44 1.67
CA ASN A 153 12.48 -14.85 0.50
C ASN A 153 12.19 -13.64 -0.42
N GLU A 154 11.94 -12.48 0.15
CA GLU A 154 11.75 -11.24 -0.60
C GLU A 154 13.03 -10.82 -1.33
N SER A 155 14.18 -10.89 -0.65
CA SER A 155 15.49 -10.66 -1.23
C SER A 155 15.74 -11.62 -2.43
N LYS A 156 15.41 -12.90 -2.28
CA LYS A 156 15.52 -13.89 -3.39
C LYS A 156 14.69 -13.48 -4.60
N LEU A 157 13.45 -13.01 -4.40
CA LEU A 157 12.61 -12.53 -5.50
C LEU A 157 13.26 -11.35 -6.24
N TRP A 158 13.82 -10.38 -5.50
CA TRP A 158 14.52 -9.24 -6.06
C TRP A 158 15.72 -9.66 -6.91
N PHE A 159 16.61 -10.51 -6.38
CA PHE A 159 17.77 -11.00 -7.12
C PHE A 159 17.38 -11.85 -8.33
N GLU A 160 16.39 -12.73 -8.20
CA GLU A 160 15.88 -13.55 -9.32
C GLU A 160 15.27 -12.70 -10.43
N TYR A 161 14.56 -11.65 -10.09
CA TYR A 161 13.96 -10.74 -11.07
C TYR A 161 15.02 -10.12 -11.98
N TRP A 162 16.09 -9.58 -11.40
CA TRP A 162 17.17 -8.94 -12.14
C TRP A 162 18.09 -9.94 -12.84
N LYS A 163 18.34 -11.08 -12.23
CA LYS A 163 19.10 -12.18 -12.87
C LYS A 163 18.45 -12.63 -14.18
N LYS A 164 17.15 -12.81 -14.22
CA LYS A 164 16.41 -13.17 -15.45
C LYS A 164 16.54 -12.11 -16.54
N ARG A 165 16.92 -10.90 -16.21
CA ARG A 165 17.14 -9.75 -17.12
C ARG A 165 18.62 -9.49 -17.38
N GLN A 166 19.46 -10.47 -16.99
CA GLN A 166 20.91 -10.43 -17.23
C GLN A 166 21.63 -9.26 -16.55
N VAL A 167 21.06 -8.65 -15.51
CA VAL A 167 21.74 -7.66 -14.68
C VAL A 167 22.78 -8.41 -13.83
N PRO A 168 24.06 -7.97 -13.82
CA PRO A 168 25.10 -8.64 -13.04
C PRO A 168 24.75 -8.66 -11.54
N ALA A 169 24.79 -9.85 -10.93
CA ALA A 169 24.41 -10.01 -9.51
C ALA A 169 25.26 -9.15 -8.55
N SER A 170 26.51 -8.85 -8.91
CA SER A 170 27.39 -7.98 -8.14
C SER A 170 26.93 -6.51 -8.10
N THR A 171 26.01 -6.11 -8.99
CA THR A 171 25.45 -4.75 -9.07
C THR A 171 24.03 -4.65 -8.52
N VAL A 172 23.52 -5.73 -7.92
CA VAL A 172 22.17 -5.81 -7.34
C VAL A 172 22.29 -5.88 -5.82
N TRP A 173 21.51 -5.08 -5.11
CA TRP A 173 21.44 -5.09 -3.64
C TRP A 173 20.00 -5.04 -3.15
N TYR A 174 19.77 -5.63 -2.00
CA TYR A 174 18.50 -5.57 -1.28
C TYR A 174 18.77 -5.32 0.21
N GLU A 175 18.06 -4.36 0.79
CA GLU A 175 18.15 -4.02 2.22
C GLU A 175 16.76 -4.00 2.85
N HIS A 176 16.64 -4.53 4.05
CA HIS A 176 15.40 -4.57 4.81
C HIS A 176 15.63 -4.00 6.21
N ASN A 177 15.01 -2.87 6.52
CA ASN A 177 15.12 -2.15 7.80
C ASN A 177 16.54 -1.74 8.20
N GLY A 178 17.50 -1.90 7.33
CA GLY A 178 18.88 -1.49 7.56
C GLY A 178 19.18 -0.09 7.06
N SER A 179 20.41 0.33 7.24
CA SER A 179 20.92 1.56 6.63
C SER A 179 21.27 1.34 5.16
N ILE A 180 21.15 2.38 4.35
CA ILE A 180 21.69 2.36 2.98
C ILE A 180 23.22 2.22 3.08
N VAL A 181 23.75 1.16 2.47
CA VAL A 181 25.17 0.81 2.49
C VAL A 181 25.73 0.77 1.07
N ASN A 182 26.91 1.35 0.88
CA ASN A 182 27.70 1.34 -0.35
C ASN A 182 26.88 1.59 -1.64
N PRO A 183 26.01 2.62 -1.68
CA PRO A 183 25.13 2.84 -2.81
C PRO A 183 25.89 3.09 -4.13
N GLU A 184 27.16 3.45 -4.06
CA GLU A 184 28.03 3.65 -5.22
C GLU A 184 28.34 2.34 -5.98
N LEU A 185 28.23 1.18 -5.31
CA LEU A 185 28.59 -0.12 -5.88
C LEU A 185 27.46 -0.78 -6.69
N TYR A 186 26.21 -0.35 -6.50
CA TYR A 186 25.07 -1.06 -7.04
C TYR A 186 24.30 -0.23 -8.07
N ASN A 187 23.68 -0.92 -9.02
CA ASN A 187 22.83 -0.31 -10.07
C ASN A 187 21.35 -0.64 -9.87
N ARG A 188 21.03 -1.65 -9.06
CA ARG A 188 19.65 -2.04 -8.71
C ARG A 188 19.57 -2.19 -7.20
N TYR A 189 18.98 -1.21 -6.55
CA TYR A 189 18.85 -1.15 -5.10
C TYR A 189 17.40 -1.37 -4.67
N GLY A 190 17.10 -2.48 -4.03
CA GLY A 190 15.81 -2.73 -3.37
C GLY A 190 15.91 -2.36 -1.90
N TYR A 191 15.02 -1.50 -1.43
CA TYR A 191 14.96 -1.11 -0.03
C TYR A 191 13.54 -1.23 0.51
N VAL A 192 13.41 -1.82 1.69
CA VAL A 192 12.13 -1.94 2.41
C VAL A 192 12.30 -1.46 3.83
N THR A 193 11.40 -0.60 4.27
CA THR A 193 11.24 -0.27 5.69
C THR A 193 9.86 -0.66 6.18
N THR A 194 9.78 -1.37 7.29
CA THR A 194 8.54 -1.77 7.98
C THR A 194 8.27 -0.94 9.22
N SER A 195 9.04 0.12 9.45
CA SER A 195 9.00 0.88 10.69
C SER A 195 7.64 1.55 10.94
N LEU A 196 6.93 1.95 9.87
CA LEU A 196 5.60 2.54 9.98
C LEU A 196 4.56 1.47 10.34
N ASP A 197 4.48 0.39 9.55
CA ASP A 197 3.51 -0.70 9.77
C ASP A 197 3.68 -1.37 11.15
N ASN A 198 4.91 -1.64 11.56
CA ASN A 198 5.20 -2.27 12.84
C ASN A 198 4.65 -1.52 14.07
N HIS A 199 4.45 -0.20 13.96
CA HIS A 199 4.03 0.64 15.08
C HIS A 199 2.61 1.21 14.92
N MET A 200 2.08 1.29 13.69
CA MET A 200 0.77 1.93 13.43
C MET A 200 -0.40 1.21 14.10
N HIS A 201 -0.32 -0.11 14.26
CA HIS A 201 -1.37 -0.90 14.91
C HIS A 201 -1.57 -0.54 16.39
N GLY A 202 -0.59 0.08 17.03
CA GLY A 202 -0.67 0.58 18.39
C GLY A 202 -1.23 1.99 18.53
N CYS A 203 -1.52 2.68 17.44
CA CYS A 203 -2.08 4.04 17.47
C CYS A 203 -3.53 4.01 17.94
N ARG A 204 -3.87 4.89 18.87
CA ARG A 204 -5.21 4.98 19.47
C ARG A 204 -6.20 5.71 18.58
N ASP A 205 -5.71 6.63 17.77
CA ASP A 205 -6.51 7.46 16.87
C ASP A 205 -5.67 7.99 15.69
N LEU A 206 -6.30 8.77 14.83
CA LEU A 206 -5.64 9.35 13.65
C LEU A 206 -4.59 10.41 14.01
N LYS A 207 -4.71 11.07 15.17
CA LYS A 207 -3.69 12.03 15.61
C LYS A 207 -2.42 11.31 16.05
N ASP A 208 -2.55 10.21 16.81
CA ASP A 208 -1.42 9.36 17.15
C ASP A 208 -0.74 8.81 15.89
N LEU A 209 -1.52 8.40 14.89
CA LEU A 209 -0.99 7.93 13.61
C LEU A 209 -0.26 9.03 12.84
N TYR A 210 -0.78 10.25 12.83
CA TYR A 210 -0.11 11.40 12.21
C TYR A 210 1.24 11.68 12.88
N ASP A 211 1.28 11.72 14.21
CA ASP A 211 2.51 11.98 14.96
C ASP A 211 3.53 10.86 14.78
N LEU A 212 3.10 9.59 14.81
CA LEU A 212 3.95 8.44 14.49
C LEU A 212 4.51 8.55 13.08
N THR A 213 3.67 8.86 12.10
CA THR A 213 4.07 9.00 10.70
C THR A 213 5.14 10.08 10.55
N SER A 214 4.92 11.26 11.14
CA SER A 214 5.90 12.35 11.10
C SER A 214 7.26 11.91 11.66
N ASN A 215 7.27 11.25 12.80
CA ASN A 215 8.49 10.76 13.44
C ASN A 215 9.21 9.70 12.59
N ARG A 216 8.48 8.75 11.99
CA ARG A 216 9.09 7.71 11.14
C ARG A 216 9.62 8.27 9.84
N LEU A 217 8.91 9.19 9.20
CA LEU A 217 9.37 9.82 7.96
C LEU A 217 10.62 10.66 8.15
N VAL A 218 10.77 11.34 9.28
CA VAL A 218 12.03 12.06 9.63
C VAL A 218 13.22 11.09 9.66
N GLU A 219 13.04 9.86 10.13
CA GLU A 219 14.08 8.82 10.14
C GLU A 219 14.33 8.21 8.74
N ILE A 220 13.32 8.18 7.88
CA ILE A 220 13.37 7.57 6.54
C ILE A 220 14.00 8.50 5.50
N VAL A 221 13.72 9.80 5.56
CA VAL A 221 14.23 10.80 4.59
C VAL A 221 15.73 10.74 4.39
N PRO A 222 16.59 10.61 5.43
CA PRO A 222 18.03 10.47 5.24
C PRO A 222 18.45 9.30 4.34
N ASP A 223 17.74 8.17 4.38
CA ASP A 223 18.05 7.02 3.52
C ASP A 223 17.67 7.29 2.06
N ILE A 224 16.54 7.97 1.83
CA ILE A 224 16.18 8.44 0.49
C ILE A 224 17.26 9.40 -0.03
N MET A 225 17.75 10.32 0.80
CA MET A 225 18.78 11.27 0.42
C MET A 225 20.11 10.61 0.07
N LYS A 226 20.51 9.55 0.79
CA LYS A 226 21.74 8.79 0.44
C LYS A 226 21.66 8.19 -0.96
N LEU A 227 20.50 7.63 -1.35
CA LEU A 227 20.29 7.12 -2.71
C LEU A 227 20.27 8.26 -3.74
N TYR A 228 19.60 9.36 -3.42
CA TYR A 228 19.54 10.54 -4.29
C TYR A 228 20.94 11.12 -4.56
N ASP A 229 21.75 11.29 -3.52
CA ASP A 229 23.12 11.82 -3.62
C ASP A 229 24.02 10.85 -4.39
N ALA A 230 23.79 9.55 -4.30
CA ALA A 230 24.50 8.54 -5.06
C ALA A 230 24.07 8.44 -6.55
N GLY A 231 23.12 9.28 -6.98
CA GLY A 231 22.72 9.40 -8.39
C GLY A 231 21.66 8.40 -8.84
N TYR A 232 20.88 7.84 -7.92
CA TYR A 232 19.77 6.94 -8.27
C TYR A 232 18.55 7.69 -8.80
N THR A 233 17.89 7.10 -9.80
CA THR A 233 16.47 7.32 -9.99
C THR A 233 15.74 6.48 -8.94
N ILE A 234 14.94 7.12 -8.10
CA ILE A 234 14.28 6.46 -6.96
C ILE A 234 12.79 6.37 -7.23
N TYR A 235 12.25 5.16 -7.13
CA TYR A 235 10.81 4.90 -7.15
C TYR A 235 10.35 4.61 -5.73
N ILE A 236 9.51 5.50 -5.18
CA ILE A 236 8.93 5.36 -3.84
C ILE A 236 7.53 4.80 -3.99
N THR A 237 7.24 3.74 -3.26
CA THR A 237 5.90 3.14 -3.20
C THR A 237 5.62 2.54 -1.83
N ALA A 238 4.41 2.01 -1.67
CA ALA A 238 4.01 1.17 -0.56
C ALA A 238 3.41 -0.13 -1.10
N ASP A 239 3.36 -1.16 -0.30
CA ASP A 239 2.70 -2.42 -0.63
C ASP A 239 1.17 -2.35 -0.44
N HIS A 240 0.72 -1.62 0.56
CA HIS A 240 -0.67 -1.27 0.86
C HIS A 240 -0.69 0.01 1.70
N GLY A 241 -1.89 0.59 1.88
CA GLY A 241 -2.09 1.66 2.84
C GLY A 241 -2.63 1.12 4.17
N ASN A 242 -3.37 1.97 4.88
CA ASN A 242 -3.99 1.63 6.15
C ASN A 242 -5.27 2.45 6.34
N VAL A 243 -6.09 2.02 7.29
CA VAL A 243 -7.32 2.70 7.67
C VAL A 243 -7.53 2.61 9.19
N TYR A 244 -8.05 3.66 9.79
CA TYR A 244 -8.56 3.59 11.16
C TYR A 244 -9.90 2.86 11.14
N SER A 245 -9.92 1.63 11.69
CA SER A 245 -11.06 0.72 11.64
C SER A 245 -11.82 0.71 12.95
N HIS A 246 -13.15 0.75 12.81
CA HIS A 246 -14.07 0.59 13.92
C HIS A 246 -14.37 -0.89 14.18
N ALA A 247 -14.28 -1.29 15.43
CA ALA A 247 -14.60 -2.64 15.85
C ALA A 247 -16.07 -2.98 15.53
N TRP A 248 -16.27 -4.08 14.80
CA TRP A 248 -17.61 -4.59 14.55
C TRP A 248 -17.96 -5.69 15.56
N ARG A 249 -17.22 -6.76 15.56
CA ARG A 249 -17.17 -7.83 16.56
C ARG A 249 -15.98 -8.76 16.32
N THR A 250 -15.65 -9.55 17.30
CA THR A 250 -14.72 -10.66 17.09
C THR A 250 -15.41 -11.85 16.42
N LEU A 251 -14.66 -12.65 15.68
CA LEU A 251 -15.13 -13.92 15.14
C LEU A 251 -15.24 -14.96 16.27
N ASN A 252 -16.28 -15.79 16.23
CA ASN A 252 -16.42 -16.92 17.13
C ASN A 252 -15.50 -18.09 16.74
N ALA A 253 -15.45 -19.13 17.56
CA ALA A 253 -14.56 -20.28 17.34
C ALA A 253 -14.91 -21.06 16.05
N GLN A 254 -16.20 -21.19 15.73
CA GLN A 254 -16.67 -21.90 14.53
C GLN A 254 -16.28 -21.11 13.28
N GLU A 255 -16.46 -19.81 13.26
CA GLU A 255 -16.06 -18.94 12.16
C GLU A 255 -14.55 -19.00 11.92
N LYS A 256 -13.74 -18.92 13.00
CA LYS A 256 -12.28 -19.05 12.91
C LYS A 256 -11.83 -20.39 12.34
N ALA A 257 -12.53 -21.47 12.67
CA ALA A 257 -12.21 -22.81 12.19
C ALA A 257 -12.45 -22.99 10.67
N MET A 258 -13.24 -22.13 10.05
CA MET A 258 -13.49 -22.12 8.60
C MET A 258 -12.45 -21.34 7.80
N LEU A 259 -11.55 -20.60 8.46
CA LEU A 259 -10.56 -19.74 7.82
C LEU A 259 -9.20 -20.44 7.72
N TYR A 260 -8.42 -20.03 6.70
CA TYR A 260 -6.98 -20.24 6.76
C TYR A 260 -6.43 -19.52 7.98
N THR A 261 -5.79 -20.27 8.86
CA THR A 261 -5.26 -19.74 10.12
C THR A 261 -4.13 -18.75 9.87
N ASN A 262 -4.08 -17.71 10.70
CA ASN A 262 -2.99 -16.73 10.85
C ASN A 262 -2.83 -15.63 9.80
N GLU A 263 -3.69 -15.52 8.79
CA GLU A 263 -3.52 -14.49 7.76
C GLU A 263 -4.34 -13.22 8.00
N SER A 264 -5.32 -13.23 8.93
CA SER A 264 -6.17 -12.07 9.21
C SER A 264 -5.77 -11.30 10.49
N ARG A 265 -4.52 -10.87 10.58
CA ARG A 265 -4.04 -10.06 11.72
C ARG A 265 -4.88 -8.80 11.93
N GLY A 266 -5.23 -8.13 10.87
CA GLY A 266 -5.95 -6.86 10.89
C GLY A 266 -7.45 -6.98 11.08
N GLY A 267 -8.03 -8.18 10.97
CA GLY A 267 -9.49 -8.36 11.03
C GLY A 267 -10.25 -7.68 9.90
N ARG A 268 -9.57 -7.34 8.79
CA ARG A 268 -10.13 -6.65 7.64
C ARG A 268 -10.47 -7.56 6.47
N HIS A 269 -10.07 -8.82 6.53
CA HIS A 269 -10.33 -9.82 5.50
C HIS A 269 -10.57 -11.20 6.10
N LEU A 270 -11.23 -12.05 5.33
CA LEU A 270 -11.48 -13.45 5.62
C LEU A 270 -11.06 -14.27 4.41
N ILE A 271 -10.18 -15.25 4.60
CA ILE A 271 -9.81 -16.22 3.57
C ILE A 271 -10.31 -17.58 4.06
N PHE A 272 -11.32 -18.12 3.39
CA PHE A 272 -11.94 -19.38 3.78
C PHE A 272 -11.18 -20.57 3.18
N THR A 273 -11.13 -21.67 3.92
CA THR A 273 -10.51 -22.92 3.45
C THR A 273 -11.27 -23.56 2.28
N LYS A 274 -12.57 -23.26 2.18
CA LYS A 274 -13.47 -23.76 1.12
C LYS A 274 -14.53 -22.70 0.78
N GLU A 275 -15.00 -22.71 -0.44
CA GLU A 275 -16.08 -21.82 -0.89
C GLU A 275 -17.39 -22.05 -0.15
N GLU A 276 -17.68 -23.29 0.24
CA GLU A 276 -18.86 -23.64 1.03
C GLU A 276 -18.84 -22.96 2.41
N HIS A 277 -17.66 -22.80 3.02
CA HIS A 277 -17.50 -22.10 4.29
C HIS A 277 -17.82 -20.61 4.16
N LEU A 278 -17.41 -20.00 3.05
CA LEU A 278 -17.76 -18.62 2.73
C LEU A 278 -19.27 -18.47 2.56
N LYS A 279 -19.91 -19.34 1.79
CA LYS A 279 -21.38 -19.33 1.58
C LYS A 279 -22.13 -19.50 2.90
N TYR A 280 -21.68 -20.40 3.75
CA TYR A 280 -22.27 -20.60 5.08
C TYR A 280 -22.12 -19.34 5.95
N PHE A 281 -20.93 -18.75 5.99
CA PHE A 281 -20.67 -17.53 6.77
C PHE A 281 -21.64 -16.39 6.38
N PHE A 282 -21.83 -16.13 5.09
CA PHE A 282 -22.73 -15.07 4.64
C PHE A 282 -24.21 -15.42 4.78
N HIS A 283 -24.55 -16.71 4.75
CA HIS A 283 -25.90 -17.15 5.10
C HIS A 283 -26.25 -16.83 6.57
N GLU A 284 -25.29 -17.06 7.48
CA GLU A 284 -25.47 -16.74 8.90
C GLU A 284 -25.30 -15.22 9.20
N ASN A 285 -24.69 -14.46 8.30
CA ASN A 285 -24.42 -13.04 8.46
C ASN A 285 -24.89 -12.24 7.23
N PRO A 286 -26.18 -12.26 6.87
CA PRO A 286 -26.66 -11.67 5.61
C PRO A 286 -26.44 -10.15 5.54
N GLY A 287 -26.42 -9.44 6.68
CA GLY A 287 -26.17 -8.00 6.73
C GLY A 287 -24.75 -7.58 6.35
N LEU A 288 -23.81 -8.52 6.23
CA LEU A 288 -22.42 -8.22 5.83
C LEU A 288 -22.21 -8.25 4.31
N THR A 289 -23.15 -8.75 3.54
CA THR A 289 -22.98 -8.97 2.09
C THR A 289 -22.67 -7.67 1.35
N ASP A 290 -23.34 -6.58 1.72
CA ASP A 290 -23.13 -5.27 1.10
C ASP A 290 -21.86 -4.55 1.61
N ASP A 291 -21.43 -4.86 2.83
CA ASP A 291 -20.25 -4.26 3.46
C ASP A 291 -18.94 -4.93 3.07
N MET A 292 -19.00 -6.06 2.36
CA MET A 292 -17.82 -6.83 1.99
C MET A 292 -17.73 -7.08 0.49
N TYR A 293 -16.51 -7.00 -0.05
CA TYR A 293 -16.19 -7.48 -1.40
C TYR A 293 -15.90 -8.97 -1.33
N ILE A 294 -16.62 -9.76 -2.11
CA ILE A 294 -16.53 -11.22 -2.09
C ILE A 294 -16.02 -11.71 -3.43
N ARG A 295 -14.98 -12.54 -3.42
CA ARG A 295 -14.44 -13.18 -4.62
C ARG A 295 -13.78 -14.51 -4.30
N GLY A 296 -14.20 -15.58 -5.02
CA GLY A 296 -13.68 -16.92 -4.76
C GLY A 296 -13.93 -17.32 -3.31
N ASN A 297 -12.86 -17.63 -2.59
CA ASN A 297 -12.91 -18.05 -1.19
C ASN A 297 -12.51 -16.93 -0.19
N TYR A 298 -12.45 -15.68 -0.64
CA TYR A 298 -12.13 -14.56 0.26
C TYR A 298 -13.21 -13.47 0.27
N ALA A 299 -13.29 -12.77 1.39
CA ALA A 299 -14.12 -11.60 1.59
C ALA A 299 -13.31 -10.51 2.32
N VAL A 300 -13.44 -9.27 1.89
CA VAL A 300 -12.72 -8.14 2.48
C VAL A 300 -13.66 -6.99 2.79
N TRP A 301 -13.43 -6.28 3.89
CA TRP A 301 -14.20 -5.11 4.25
C TRP A 301 -14.05 -4.00 3.22
N ARG A 302 -15.18 -3.49 2.74
CA ARG A 302 -15.26 -2.28 1.91
C ARG A 302 -15.19 -1.02 2.77
N THR A 303 -15.82 -1.06 3.93
CA THR A 303 -15.96 0.04 4.88
C THR A 303 -14.85 0.02 5.94
N ALA A 304 -14.75 1.06 6.76
CA ALA A 304 -13.73 1.15 7.82
C ALA A 304 -14.16 0.36 9.08
N LYS A 305 -14.41 -0.95 8.94
CA LYS A 305 -14.77 -1.88 10.01
C LYS A 305 -13.78 -3.04 10.12
N CYS A 306 -13.71 -3.69 11.27
CA CYS A 306 -12.86 -4.86 11.46
C CYS A 306 -13.50 -5.91 12.39
N PHE A 307 -13.10 -7.17 12.21
CA PHE A 307 -13.47 -8.29 13.09
C PHE A 307 -12.58 -8.33 14.33
N LYS A 308 -12.63 -7.26 15.11
CA LYS A 308 -11.89 -7.11 16.38
C LYS A 308 -12.80 -6.55 17.48
N GLY A 309 -12.36 -6.66 18.72
CA GLY A 309 -13.06 -6.13 19.88
C GLY A 309 -12.82 -4.63 20.13
N GLU A 310 -11.78 -4.07 19.53
CA GLU A 310 -11.37 -2.67 19.69
C GLU A 310 -11.07 -2.04 18.33
N ASN A 311 -11.22 -0.70 18.26
CA ASN A 311 -10.82 0.06 17.10
C ASN A 311 -9.31 -0.02 16.90
N GLU A 312 -8.86 -0.05 15.65
CA GLU A 312 -7.45 -0.22 15.32
C GLU A 312 -7.10 0.45 14.00
N VAL A 313 -5.92 1.02 13.92
CA VAL A 313 -5.29 1.33 12.62
C VAL A 313 -4.79 0.01 12.03
N THR A 314 -5.31 -0.37 10.88
CA THR A 314 -5.04 -1.68 10.28
C THR A 314 -5.24 -1.67 8.77
N HIS A 315 -5.09 -2.81 8.14
CA HIS A 315 -5.21 -3.02 6.70
C HIS A 315 -5.69 -4.45 6.38
N GLY A 316 -5.92 -4.73 5.11
CA GLY A 316 -6.37 -6.04 4.64
C GLY A 316 -7.72 -6.01 3.91
N GLY A 317 -8.40 -4.85 3.91
CA GLY A 317 -9.65 -4.64 3.18
C GLY A 317 -9.44 -4.05 1.79
N CYS A 318 -10.50 -3.44 1.25
CA CYS A 318 -10.47 -2.76 -0.03
C CYS A 318 -10.97 -1.31 0.03
N HIS A 319 -10.84 -0.67 1.16
CA HIS A 319 -11.04 0.77 1.29
C HIS A 319 -10.02 1.53 0.45
N PHE A 320 -10.37 2.69 -0.12
CA PHE A 320 -9.43 3.42 -0.99
C PHE A 320 -8.12 3.80 -0.29
N LEU A 321 -8.15 4.05 1.03
CA LEU A 321 -6.96 4.34 1.83
C LEU A 321 -6.02 3.13 2.02
N GLU A 322 -6.51 1.90 1.78
CA GLU A 322 -5.71 0.67 1.80
C GLU A 322 -5.22 0.30 0.41
N MET A 323 -6.05 0.51 -0.61
CA MET A 323 -5.83 0.01 -1.97
C MET A 323 -4.99 0.95 -2.83
N ILE A 324 -5.13 2.27 -2.65
CA ILE A 324 -4.40 3.25 -3.45
C ILE A 324 -3.13 3.65 -2.71
N VAL A 325 -2.00 3.29 -3.30
CA VAL A 325 -0.66 3.61 -2.81
C VAL A 325 0.04 4.59 -3.75
N PRO A 326 1.02 5.36 -3.26
CA PRO A 326 1.82 6.21 -4.14
C PRO A 326 2.72 5.38 -5.05
N PHE A 327 3.00 5.90 -6.23
CA PHE A 327 4.10 5.50 -7.07
C PHE A 327 4.79 6.77 -7.56
N ALA A 328 5.81 7.18 -6.83
CA ALA A 328 6.48 8.46 -7.02
C ALA A 328 7.90 8.25 -7.53
N LYS A 329 8.28 9.02 -8.55
CA LYS A 329 9.62 8.97 -9.16
C LYS A 329 10.42 10.21 -8.79
N ILE A 330 11.63 10.02 -8.29
CA ILE A 330 12.61 11.06 -8.04
C ILE A 330 13.79 10.87 -8.98
N GLU A 331 14.16 11.92 -9.71
CA GLU A 331 15.35 11.97 -10.55
C GLU A 331 16.21 13.17 -10.16
N LYS A 332 17.51 12.98 -10.18
CA LYS A 332 18.45 14.11 -10.04
C LYS A 332 18.41 14.94 -11.32
N LYS A 333 18.07 16.23 -11.18
CA LYS A 333 18.09 17.20 -12.29
C LYS A 333 19.50 17.52 -12.72
#